data_523044b13ebe203522632a6159d88ac8
#
_entry.id   523044b13ebe203522632a6159d88ac8
#
_cell.length_a   1.000
_cell.length_b   1.000
_cell.length_c   1.000
_cell.angle_alpha   90.00
_cell.angle_beta   90.00
_cell.angle_gamma   90.00
#
_symmetry.space_group_name_H-M   'P 1'
#
loop_
_entity.id
_entity.type
_entity.pdbx_description
1 polymer ?
#
loop_
_entity_poly.entity_id
_entity_poly.type
_entity_poly.pdbx_seq_one_letter_code
_entity_poly.pdbx_strand_id
1 'polypeptide(L)'
;MFSFLSFLGKGFKFGDPRGKAPPKTTPVAKFGDPVKVEAANRGINPASTAYETKYPDETEALKDDVVGLESQEILGSDFFEYIRANLINEDLTTNPNQAMGVFCFTIGALIRIENGIDLSGDRGRAILCNTLGMLMFSSEDIEDFMASMMSLLTHDGARRFLNAGARCLDYHQNARSEDLITTFRKTFGLVGSEDEELGITEDIGIIFTDIVDSTKLNNEIGDFKSQKVVDHHEAIVRLNCAKHGGRILKHLGDGFMLAFHDSREMVKFMQAVFAQYRDERQPEDVEPYKIRLGGHYGQAIEKNGDYFGSTVALAARVSAKAGAMQGALLNEYRDVAESEGFRVIDQSNVELKGFKEKFTIILLA
;
A
#
# COMPACT_ATOMS: atom_id res chain seq x y z
N MET A 1 20.81 -5.06 -26.78
CA MET A 1 19.71 -4.47 -26.05
C MET A 1 18.60 -5.52 -25.99
N PHE A 2 18.29 -6.04 -24.81
CA PHE A 2 17.17 -6.98 -24.65
C PHE A 2 15.94 -6.14 -24.33
N SER A 3 14.91 -6.21 -25.16
CA SER A 3 13.63 -5.53 -24.91
C SER A 3 13.08 -5.98 -23.56
N PHE A 4 12.66 -5.03 -22.75
CA PHE A 4 12.04 -5.20 -21.44
C PHE A 4 10.78 -6.12 -21.49
N LEU A 5 10.03 -6.07 -22.60
CA LEU A 5 8.89 -6.95 -22.88
C LEU A 5 9.28 -8.43 -22.99
N SER A 6 10.48 -8.73 -23.48
CA SER A 6 11.01 -10.12 -23.52
C SER A 6 11.27 -10.69 -22.12
N PHE A 7 11.51 -9.83 -21.15
CA PHE A 7 11.73 -10.22 -19.75
C PHE A 7 10.41 -10.47 -19.00
N LEU A 8 9.38 -9.67 -19.24
CA LEU A 8 8.05 -9.84 -18.63
C LEU A 8 7.35 -11.13 -19.11
N GLY A 9 7.55 -11.55 -20.37
CA GLY A 9 6.99 -12.79 -20.93
C GLY A 9 7.51 -14.09 -20.29
N LYS A 10 8.56 -14.03 -19.46
CA LYS A 10 9.16 -15.19 -18.77
C LYS A 10 8.74 -15.37 -17.31
N GLY A 11 7.69 -14.70 -16.86
CA GLY A 11 7.21 -14.79 -15.47
C GLY A 11 8.12 -14.00 -14.53
N PHE A 12 7.91 -12.69 -14.47
CA PHE A 12 8.65 -11.79 -13.62
C PHE A 12 8.52 -12.21 -12.15
N LYS A 13 9.66 -12.43 -11.50
CA LYS A 13 9.76 -12.62 -10.05
C LYS A 13 10.68 -11.53 -9.53
N PHE A 14 10.20 -10.70 -8.60
CA PHE A 14 11.09 -9.87 -7.79
C PHE A 14 12.11 -10.80 -7.11
N GLY A 15 13.30 -10.91 -7.67
CA GLY A 15 14.39 -11.70 -7.11
C GLY A 15 14.87 -11.09 -5.80
N ASP A 16 15.51 -11.92 -4.96
CA ASP A 16 16.34 -11.42 -3.87
C ASP A 16 17.40 -10.48 -4.47
N PRO A 17 17.49 -9.22 -4.03
CA PRO A 17 18.45 -8.25 -4.57
C PRO A 17 19.91 -8.73 -4.51
N ARG A 18 20.21 -9.80 -3.76
CA ARG A 18 21.54 -10.40 -3.61
C ARG A 18 21.89 -11.44 -4.68
N GLY A 19 21.02 -11.68 -5.68
CA GLY A 19 21.30 -12.60 -6.78
C GLY A 19 21.44 -14.09 -6.39
N LYS A 20 21.00 -14.49 -5.19
CA LYS A 20 20.97 -15.91 -4.81
C LYS A 20 19.84 -16.63 -5.52
N ALA A 21 20.16 -17.72 -6.21
CA ALA A 21 19.17 -18.58 -6.85
C ALA A 21 18.12 -19.06 -5.83
N PRO A 22 16.82 -19.08 -6.20
CA PRO A 22 15.77 -19.54 -5.31
C PRO A 22 16.03 -21.02 -4.91
N PRO A 23 15.66 -21.42 -3.68
CA PRO A 23 15.78 -22.82 -3.26
C PRO A 23 14.96 -23.71 -4.22
N LYS A 24 15.53 -24.86 -4.58
CA LYS A 24 14.87 -25.85 -5.45
C LYS A 24 13.55 -26.27 -4.83
N THR A 25 12.45 -25.90 -5.48
CA THR A 25 11.10 -26.32 -5.08
C THR A 25 10.93 -27.82 -5.33
N THR A 26 10.46 -28.54 -4.33
CA THR A 26 9.95 -29.90 -4.42
C THR A 26 8.80 -29.95 -5.43
N PRO A 27 8.67 -31.00 -6.26
CA PRO A 27 7.62 -31.05 -7.29
C PRO A 27 6.24 -31.14 -6.67
N VAL A 28 5.39 -30.17 -7.00
CA VAL A 28 3.95 -30.21 -6.71
C VAL A 28 3.31 -31.17 -7.71
N ALA A 29 2.45 -32.06 -7.21
CA ALA A 29 1.74 -33.06 -7.98
C ALA A 29 0.92 -32.45 -9.14
N LYS A 30 1.00 -33.10 -10.31
CA LYS A 30 0.27 -32.77 -11.53
C LYS A 30 -1.23 -32.99 -11.29
N PHE A 31 -2.04 -31.94 -11.45
CA PHE A 31 -3.47 -32.06 -11.67
C PHE A 31 -3.76 -32.33 -13.16
N GLY A 32 -4.76 -33.18 -13.40
CA GLY A 32 -5.05 -33.90 -14.61
C GLY A 32 -5.32 -33.11 -15.89
N ASP A 33 -5.22 -33.80 -17.00
CA ASP A 33 -5.37 -33.37 -18.38
C ASP A 33 -6.73 -32.72 -18.70
N PRO A 34 -6.77 -31.74 -19.65
CA PRO A 34 -8.05 -31.15 -20.05
C PRO A 34 -8.87 -32.09 -20.92
N VAL A 35 -10.15 -32.17 -20.57
CA VAL A 35 -11.18 -32.92 -21.31
C VAL A 35 -11.34 -32.34 -22.71
N LYS A 36 -11.14 -33.17 -23.76
CA LYS A 36 -11.47 -32.85 -25.15
C LYS A 36 -12.98 -32.73 -25.30
N VAL A 37 -13.44 -31.53 -25.70
CA VAL A 37 -14.81 -31.36 -26.20
C VAL A 37 -14.74 -31.42 -27.72
N GLU A 38 -15.41 -32.41 -28.33
CA GLU A 38 -15.58 -32.56 -29.76
C GLU A 38 -16.44 -31.43 -30.33
N ALA A 39 -15.92 -30.73 -31.32
CA ALA A 39 -16.65 -29.73 -32.10
C ALA A 39 -17.54 -30.43 -33.15
N ALA A 40 -18.83 -30.29 -33.03
CA ALA A 40 -19.79 -30.68 -34.05
C ALA A 40 -19.79 -29.67 -35.22
N ASN A 41 -19.42 -30.19 -36.37
CA ASN A 41 -19.40 -29.53 -37.67
C ASN A 41 -20.81 -29.11 -38.09
N ARG A 42 -21.06 -27.81 -38.34
CA ARG A 42 -22.10 -27.34 -39.27
C ARG A 42 -21.53 -26.22 -40.09
N GLY A 43 -21.41 -26.49 -41.40
CA GLY A 43 -20.85 -25.58 -42.40
C GLY A 43 -21.67 -24.32 -42.63
N ILE A 44 -20.97 -23.22 -42.81
CA ILE A 44 -21.43 -22.00 -43.47
C ILE A 44 -20.33 -21.53 -44.39
N ASN A 45 -20.69 -21.27 -45.63
CA ASN A 45 -19.94 -20.92 -46.83
C ASN A 45 -19.27 -19.54 -46.69
N PRO A 46 -18.02 -19.34 -47.11
CA PRO A 46 -17.39 -18.03 -47.11
C PRO A 46 -17.62 -17.30 -48.47
N ALA A 47 -18.43 -16.29 -48.45
CA ALA A 47 -18.43 -15.31 -49.53
C ALA A 47 -18.81 -13.93 -49.02
N SER A 48 -17.87 -12.98 -49.23
CA SER A 48 -18.05 -11.53 -49.34
C SER A 48 -18.51 -10.76 -48.09
N THR A 49 -17.64 -10.01 -47.49
CA THR A 49 -17.58 -8.55 -47.65
C THR A 49 -16.35 -8.02 -46.92
N ALA A 50 -15.45 -7.41 -47.71
CA ALA A 50 -14.38 -6.60 -47.21
C ALA A 50 -14.98 -5.36 -46.52
N TYR A 51 -14.84 -5.26 -45.21
CA TYR A 51 -14.92 -3.98 -44.51
C TYR A 51 -13.52 -3.47 -44.28
N GLU A 52 -13.07 -2.58 -45.16
CA GLU A 52 -11.97 -1.68 -44.85
C GLU A 52 -12.43 -0.78 -43.69
N THR A 53 -12.08 -1.15 -42.47
CA THR A 53 -12.05 -0.22 -41.36
C THR A 53 -10.76 0.57 -41.44
N LYS A 54 -10.88 1.76 -42.04
CA LYS A 54 -9.93 2.85 -41.95
C LYS A 54 -9.88 3.26 -40.47
N TYR A 55 -8.98 2.71 -39.71
CA TYR A 55 -8.48 3.38 -38.52
C TYR A 55 -7.33 4.26 -38.96
N PRO A 56 -7.36 5.57 -38.67
CA PRO A 56 -6.18 6.42 -38.86
C PRO A 56 -5.08 5.89 -37.93
N ASP A 57 -3.86 5.89 -38.44
CA ASP A 57 -2.66 5.50 -37.72
C ASP A 57 -2.46 6.47 -36.55
N GLU A 58 -2.96 6.11 -35.36
CA GLU A 58 -2.85 6.92 -34.14
C GLU A 58 -1.41 7.00 -33.60
N THR A 59 -0.48 6.26 -34.19
CA THR A 59 0.93 6.30 -33.79
C THR A 59 1.66 7.56 -34.26
N GLU A 60 1.20 8.28 -35.26
CA GLU A 60 1.77 9.58 -35.66
C GLU A 60 1.20 10.74 -34.83
N ALA A 61 -0.04 10.67 -34.38
CA ALA A 61 -0.67 11.71 -33.54
C ALA A 61 -0.05 11.76 -32.12
N LEU A 62 0.39 10.64 -31.58
CA LEU A 62 1.06 10.57 -30.26
C LEU A 62 2.47 11.15 -30.24
N LYS A 63 3.13 11.29 -31.40
CA LYS A 63 4.49 11.88 -31.48
C LYS A 63 4.46 13.41 -31.44
N ASP A 64 3.41 14.03 -31.91
CA ASP A 64 3.31 15.50 -31.93
C ASP A 64 2.73 16.08 -30.63
N ASP A 65 1.91 15.33 -29.90
CA ASP A 65 1.35 15.78 -28.61
C ASP A 65 2.35 15.72 -27.44
N VAL A 66 3.41 14.92 -27.53
CA VAL A 66 4.45 14.85 -26.50
C VAL A 66 5.41 16.05 -26.56
N VAL A 67 5.46 16.79 -27.65
CA VAL A 67 6.38 17.94 -27.85
C VAL A 67 5.73 19.28 -27.41
N GLY A 68 4.43 19.34 -27.14
CA GLY A 68 3.67 20.56 -26.93
C GLY A 68 3.39 20.98 -25.47
N LEU A 69 3.88 20.27 -24.46
CA LEU A 69 3.67 20.62 -23.05
C LEU A 69 4.82 21.48 -22.53
N GLU A 70 4.76 22.79 -22.80
CA GLU A 70 5.66 23.76 -22.20
C GLU A 70 5.48 23.80 -20.67
N SER A 71 6.59 23.71 -19.94
CA SER A 71 6.72 23.74 -18.47
C SER A 71 5.91 22.68 -17.73
N GLN A 72 6.32 21.43 -17.85
CA GLN A 72 5.70 20.34 -17.09
C GLN A 72 6.20 20.36 -15.66
N GLU A 73 5.28 20.59 -14.75
CA GLU A 73 5.49 20.56 -13.31
C GLU A 73 5.98 19.18 -12.88
N ILE A 74 7.25 19.08 -12.45
CA ILE A 74 7.75 17.87 -11.81
C ILE A 74 7.44 18.03 -10.32
N LEU A 75 6.44 17.28 -9.89
CA LEU A 75 6.05 17.28 -8.48
C LEU A 75 7.18 16.72 -7.62
N GLY A 76 7.58 17.47 -6.57
CA GLY A 76 8.66 17.06 -5.69
C GLY A 76 10.03 17.03 -6.37
N SER A 77 10.27 17.96 -7.30
CA SER A 77 11.53 18.04 -8.07
C SER A 77 12.78 18.03 -7.18
N ASP A 78 12.78 18.74 -6.08
CA ASP A 78 13.85 18.81 -5.08
C ASP A 78 14.16 17.43 -4.47
N PHE A 79 13.14 16.65 -4.15
CA PHE A 79 13.28 15.28 -3.66
C PHE A 79 13.88 14.36 -4.73
N PHE A 80 13.35 14.39 -5.95
CA PHE A 80 13.86 13.51 -7.01
C PHE A 80 15.24 13.91 -7.50
N GLU A 81 15.58 15.20 -7.50
CA GLU A 81 16.94 15.67 -7.74
C GLU A 81 17.91 15.17 -6.67
N TYR A 82 17.50 15.20 -5.40
CA TYR A 82 18.29 14.64 -4.30
C TYR A 82 18.52 13.13 -4.50
N ILE A 83 17.47 12.37 -4.81
CA ILE A 83 17.54 10.91 -5.06
C ILE A 83 18.50 10.64 -6.23
N ARG A 84 18.34 11.36 -7.35
CA ARG A 84 19.21 11.20 -8.52
C ARG A 84 20.67 11.46 -8.19
N ALA A 85 20.95 12.56 -7.52
CA ALA A 85 22.31 13.02 -7.26
C ALA A 85 23.06 12.15 -6.25
N ASN A 86 22.38 11.54 -5.29
CA ASN A 86 22.99 10.90 -4.14
C ASN A 86 22.80 9.37 -4.09
N LEU A 87 21.79 8.83 -4.76
CA LEU A 87 21.36 7.45 -4.54
C LEU A 87 21.18 6.63 -5.82
N ILE A 88 20.82 7.25 -6.95
CA ILE A 88 20.71 6.55 -8.24
C ILE A 88 22.10 6.40 -8.87
N ASN A 89 22.39 5.18 -9.32
CA ASN A 89 23.59 4.85 -10.09
C ASN A 89 23.20 4.04 -11.34
N GLU A 90 24.18 3.79 -12.20
CA GLU A 90 23.98 3.05 -13.46
C GLU A 90 23.42 1.64 -13.23
N ASP A 91 23.83 0.95 -12.17
CA ASP A 91 23.33 -0.40 -11.87
C ASP A 91 21.83 -0.40 -11.55
N LEU A 92 21.33 0.64 -10.87
CA LEU A 92 19.90 0.76 -10.52
C LEU A 92 19.02 1.04 -11.74
N THR A 93 19.55 1.65 -12.79
CA THR A 93 18.80 2.00 -14.00
C THR A 93 18.94 0.96 -15.13
N THR A 94 20.04 0.21 -15.16
CA THR A 94 20.31 -0.78 -16.21
C THR A 94 19.95 -2.21 -15.83
N ASN A 95 19.98 -2.55 -14.54
CA ASN A 95 19.52 -3.86 -14.07
C ASN A 95 17.98 -3.91 -14.05
N PRO A 96 17.30 -4.76 -14.83
CA PRO A 96 15.84 -4.75 -14.95
C PRO A 96 15.08 -4.90 -13.61
N ASN A 97 15.61 -5.69 -12.66
CA ASN A 97 14.99 -5.85 -11.35
C ASN A 97 15.10 -4.59 -10.49
N GLN A 98 16.24 -3.91 -10.56
CA GLN A 98 16.47 -2.66 -9.81
C GLN A 98 15.71 -1.51 -10.46
N ALA A 99 15.74 -1.40 -11.79
CA ALA A 99 14.97 -0.41 -12.54
C ALA A 99 13.48 -0.48 -12.19
N MET A 100 12.91 -1.69 -12.13
CA MET A 100 11.53 -1.91 -11.70
C MET A 100 11.29 -1.43 -10.27
N GLY A 101 12.25 -1.66 -9.38
CA GLY A 101 12.21 -1.14 -8.01
C GLY A 101 12.17 0.38 -7.99
N VAL A 102 12.99 1.06 -8.83
CA VAL A 102 13.00 2.53 -8.93
C VAL A 102 11.67 3.06 -9.48
N PHE A 103 11.07 2.41 -10.45
CA PHE A 103 9.73 2.77 -10.95
C PHE A 103 8.68 2.71 -9.83
N CYS A 104 8.60 1.60 -9.12
CA CYS A 104 7.66 1.46 -7.99
C CYS A 104 7.95 2.48 -6.88
N PHE A 105 9.21 2.73 -6.56
CA PHE A 105 9.63 3.75 -5.59
C PHE A 105 9.14 5.15 -6.01
N THR A 106 9.33 5.51 -7.27
CA THR A 106 8.88 6.79 -7.84
C THR A 106 7.37 6.96 -7.71
N ILE A 107 6.61 5.92 -8.06
CA ILE A 107 5.15 5.91 -7.91
C ILE A 107 4.75 6.11 -6.44
N GLY A 108 5.40 5.42 -5.51
CA GLY A 108 5.11 5.54 -4.08
C GLY A 108 5.31 6.96 -3.56
N ALA A 109 6.37 7.62 -3.97
CA ALA A 109 6.63 9.03 -3.65
C ALA A 109 5.59 9.97 -4.27
N LEU A 110 5.26 9.80 -5.56
CA LEU A 110 4.28 10.64 -6.26
C LEU A 110 2.87 10.53 -5.67
N ILE A 111 2.42 9.32 -5.31
CA ILE A 111 1.15 9.12 -4.62
C ILE A 111 1.13 9.86 -3.28
N ARG A 112 2.25 9.90 -2.58
CA ARG A 112 2.38 10.60 -1.29
C ARG A 112 2.35 12.12 -1.45
N ILE A 113 2.94 12.66 -2.52
CA ILE A 113 2.96 14.11 -2.79
C ILE A 113 1.53 14.65 -3.01
N GLU A 114 0.73 14.00 -3.82
CA GLU A 114 -0.62 14.48 -4.22
C GLU A 114 -1.80 13.76 -3.56
N ASN A 115 -1.61 13.01 -2.47
CA ASN A 115 -2.70 12.33 -1.77
C ASN A 115 -3.68 11.57 -2.70
N GLY A 116 -3.12 10.85 -3.69
CA GLY A 116 -3.91 10.03 -4.61
C GLY A 116 -3.92 10.53 -6.06
N ILE A 117 -2.76 10.92 -6.59
CA ILE A 117 -2.63 11.22 -8.03
C ILE A 117 -3.19 10.05 -8.87
N ASP A 118 -4.09 10.38 -9.78
CA ASP A 118 -4.58 9.41 -10.78
C ASP A 118 -3.50 9.20 -11.84
N LEU A 119 -2.70 8.16 -11.66
CA LEU A 119 -1.65 7.77 -12.61
C LEU A 119 -2.22 7.15 -13.90
N SER A 120 -3.53 6.87 -13.98
CA SER A 120 -4.18 6.39 -15.19
C SER A 120 -4.59 7.53 -16.13
N GLY A 121 -4.76 8.74 -15.60
CA GLY A 121 -5.08 9.94 -16.36
C GLY A 121 -3.85 10.57 -17.02
N ASP A 122 -4.06 11.37 -18.06
CA ASP A 122 -3.00 11.98 -18.90
C ASP A 122 -2.03 12.82 -18.07
N ARG A 123 -2.53 13.64 -17.13
CA ARG A 123 -1.70 14.46 -16.23
C ARG A 123 -0.78 13.58 -15.37
N GLY A 124 -1.32 12.55 -14.73
CA GLY A 124 -0.53 11.66 -13.86
C GLY A 124 0.53 10.88 -14.63
N ARG A 125 0.19 10.43 -15.85
CA ARG A 125 1.14 9.78 -16.75
C ARG A 125 2.27 10.71 -17.15
N ALA A 126 1.96 11.96 -17.52
CA ALA A 126 2.95 12.96 -17.88
C ALA A 126 3.91 13.26 -16.72
N ILE A 127 3.40 13.45 -15.51
CA ILE A 127 4.21 13.66 -14.30
C ILE A 127 5.14 12.47 -14.06
N LEU A 128 4.62 11.23 -14.14
CA LEU A 128 5.42 10.02 -13.93
C LEU A 128 6.52 9.90 -15.00
N CYS A 129 6.19 10.08 -16.27
CA CYS A 129 7.17 10.04 -17.37
C CYS A 129 8.28 11.07 -17.19
N ASN A 130 7.93 12.32 -16.84
CA ASN A 130 8.93 13.37 -16.60
C ASN A 130 9.84 13.06 -15.42
N THR A 131 9.25 12.55 -14.31
CA THR A 131 10.02 12.17 -13.12
C THR A 131 10.98 11.02 -13.42
N LEU A 132 10.54 10.02 -14.18
CA LEU A 132 11.40 8.90 -14.58
C LEU A 132 12.50 9.34 -15.56
N GLY A 133 12.20 10.26 -16.49
CA GLY A 133 13.21 10.89 -17.34
C GLY A 133 14.26 11.66 -16.54
N MET A 134 13.85 12.38 -15.49
CA MET A 134 14.77 13.05 -14.55
C MET A 134 15.66 12.02 -13.82
N LEU A 135 15.17 10.85 -13.51
CA LEU A 135 15.92 9.75 -12.90
C LEU A 135 16.76 8.95 -13.92
N MET A 136 16.94 9.47 -15.15
CA MET A 136 17.80 8.96 -16.21
C MET A 136 17.33 7.67 -16.90
N PHE A 137 16.03 7.38 -16.88
CA PHE A 137 15.47 6.31 -17.69
C PHE A 137 15.27 6.76 -19.15
N SER A 138 15.47 5.83 -20.09
CA SER A 138 15.21 6.09 -21.49
C SER A 138 13.69 6.13 -21.78
N SER A 139 13.30 6.80 -22.88
CA SER A 139 11.88 6.82 -23.29
C SER A 139 11.36 5.40 -23.57
N GLU A 140 12.18 4.50 -24.12
CA GLU A 140 11.83 3.10 -24.37
C GLU A 140 11.53 2.34 -23.06
N ASP A 141 12.37 2.50 -22.02
CA ASP A 141 12.16 1.87 -20.71
C ASP A 141 10.88 2.39 -20.03
N ILE A 142 10.61 3.70 -20.17
CA ILE A 142 9.41 4.33 -19.61
C ILE A 142 8.14 3.81 -20.32
N GLU A 143 8.13 3.71 -21.64
CA GLU A 143 7.00 3.18 -22.42
C GLU A 143 6.71 1.71 -22.03
N ASP A 144 7.73 0.87 -21.98
CA ASP A 144 7.62 -0.54 -21.58
C ASP A 144 7.06 -0.69 -20.16
N PHE A 145 7.52 0.16 -19.23
CA PHE A 145 7.02 0.19 -17.87
C PHE A 145 5.56 0.63 -17.83
N MET A 146 5.20 1.73 -18.50
CA MET A 146 3.83 2.25 -18.53
C MET A 146 2.85 1.20 -19.08
N ALA A 147 3.24 0.44 -20.09
CA ALA A 147 2.43 -0.64 -20.65
C ALA A 147 2.14 -1.76 -19.63
N SER A 148 3.04 -1.97 -18.66
CA SER A 148 2.97 -3.06 -17.69
C SER A 148 2.58 -2.62 -16.28
N MET A 149 2.42 -1.32 -16.05
CA MET A 149 2.29 -0.69 -14.73
C MET A 149 1.23 -1.34 -13.83
N MET A 150 0.02 -1.56 -14.35
CA MET A 150 -1.07 -2.14 -13.55
C MET A 150 -0.77 -3.56 -13.05
N SER A 151 -0.14 -4.39 -13.90
CA SER A 151 0.28 -5.75 -13.51
C SER A 151 1.37 -5.72 -12.45
N LEU A 152 2.28 -4.76 -12.54
CA LEU A 152 3.41 -4.62 -11.62
C LEU A 152 2.99 -4.14 -10.24
N LEU A 153 2.09 -3.16 -10.18
CA LEU A 153 1.61 -2.61 -8.90
C LEU A 153 0.81 -3.62 -8.07
N THR A 154 0.23 -4.64 -8.70
CA THR A 154 -0.46 -5.74 -8.00
C THR A 154 0.49 -6.82 -7.47
N HIS A 155 1.77 -6.78 -7.85
CA HIS A 155 2.76 -7.78 -7.42
C HIS A 155 3.21 -7.51 -5.97
N ASP A 156 3.24 -8.55 -5.14
CA ASP A 156 3.63 -8.42 -3.72
C ASP A 156 5.01 -7.78 -3.53
N GLY A 157 5.96 -8.06 -4.42
CA GLY A 157 7.30 -7.46 -4.40
C GLY A 157 7.33 -5.95 -4.66
N ALA A 158 6.32 -5.37 -5.33
CA ALA A 158 6.25 -3.93 -5.61
C ALA A 158 6.01 -3.11 -4.33
N ARG A 159 5.26 -3.67 -3.37
CA ARG A 159 4.85 -2.96 -2.15
C ARG A 159 6.01 -2.37 -1.36
N ARG A 160 7.13 -3.10 -1.24
CA ARG A 160 8.30 -2.61 -0.50
C ARG A 160 8.88 -1.33 -1.12
N PHE A 161 8.93 -1.25 -2.44
CA PHE A 161 9.46 -0.09 -3.15
C PHE A 161 8.48 1.09 -3.11
N LEU A 162 7.17 0.84 -3.29
CA LEU A 162 6.12 1.86 -3.14
C LEU A 162 6.18 2.51 -1.74
N ASN A 163 6.24 1.69 -0.70
CA ASN A 163 6.33 2.16 0.67
C ASN A 163 7.62 2.91 0.96
N ALA A 164 8.75 2.45 0.40
CA ALA A 164 10.02 3.12 0.56
C ALA A 164 10.01 4.50 -0.11
N GLY A 165 9.39 4.63 -1.29
CA GLY A 165 9.24 5.91 -1.97
C GLY A 165 8.48 6.93 -1.15
N ALA A 166 7.32 6.54 -0.61
CA ALA A 166 6.52 7.39 0.26
C ALA A 166 7.29 7.81 1.53
N ARG A 167 7.97 6.87 2.20
CA ARG A 167 8.76 7.16 3.42
C ARG A 167 9.97 8.04 3.14
N CYS A 168 10.72 7.77 2.08
CA CYS A 168 11.88 8.59 1.74
C CYS A 168 11.48 10.04 1.44
N LEU A 169 10.31 10.25 0.83
CA LEU A 169 9.75 11.58 0.66
C LEU A 169 9.45 12.24 2.01
N ASP A 170 8.77 11.53 2.93
CA ASP A 170 8.48 12.06 4.27
C ASP A 170 9.77 12.41 5.03
N TYR A 171 10.81 11.58 4.92
CA TYR A 171 12.12 11.88 5.51
C TYR A 171 12.79 13.09 4.88
N HIS A 172 12.71 13.25 3.57
CA HIS A 172 13.23 14.41 2.86
C HIS A 172 12.55 15.70 3.34
N GLN A 173 11.24 15.72 3.38
CA GLN A 173 10.43 16.87 3.83
C GLN A 173 10.70 17.25 5.30
N ASN A 174 11.09 16.29 6.13
CA ASN A 174 11.41 16.50 7.55
C ASN A 174 12.93 16.62 7.82
N ALA A 175 13.76 16.83 6.78
CA ALA A 175 15.21 16.96 6.86
C ALA A 175 15.94 15.77 7.52
N ARG A 176 15.39 14.56 7.42
CA ARG A 176 15.92 13.30 7.96
C ARG A 176 16.74 12.54 6.90
N SER A 177 17.80 13.14 6.41
CA SER A 177 18.59 12.62 5.28
C SER A 177 19.24 11.26 5.57
N GLU A 178 19.68 10.99 6.79
CA GLU A 178 20.28 9.69 7.17
C GLU A 178 19.26 8.56 7.11
N ASP A 179 18.04 8.79 7.60
CA ASP A 179 16.95 7.81 7.55
C ASP A 179 16.52 7.55 6.10
N LEU A 180 16.46 8.61 5.27
CA LEU A 180 16.19 8.48 3.85
C LEU A 180 17.23 7.59 3.17
N ILE A 181 18.52 7.90 3.33
CA ILE A 181 19.64 7.16 2.72
C ILE A 181 19.60 5.69 3.16
N THR A 182 19.42 5.46 4.46
CA THR A 182 19.36 4.13 5.05
C THR A 182 18.19 3.34 4.48
N THR A 183 16.99 3.93 4.43
CA THR A 183 15.78 3.28 3.90
C THR A 183 15.93 2.94 2.43
N PHE A 184 16.44 3.88 1.63
CA PHE A 184 16.69 3.63 0.21
C PHE A 184 17.69 2.48 0.00
N ARG A 185 18.88 2.57 0.63
CA ARG A 185 19.93 1.55 0.49
C ARG A 185 19.47 0.16 0.91
N LYS A 186 18.74 0.04 2.02
CA LYS A 186 18.15 -1.23 2.47
C LYS A 186 17.12 -1.78 1.48
N THR A 187 16.25 -0.93 0.96
CA THR A 187 15.21 -1.33 0.01
C THR A 187 15.79 -1.91 -1.28
N PHE A 188 16.90 -1.32 -1.75
CA PHE A 188 17.59 -1.74 -2.97
C PHE A 188 18.73 -2.74 -2.73
N GLY A 189 18.93 -3.22 -1.49
CA GLY A 189 19.98 -4.18 -1.18
C GLY A 189 21.40 -3.64 -1.34
N LEU A 190 21.60 -2.33 -1.17
CA LEU A 190 22.89 -1.65 -1.33
C LEU A 190 23.72 -1.59 -0.02
N VAL A 191 23.25 -2.21 1.05
CA VAL A 191 23.94 -2.38 2.34
C VAL A 191 24.26 -3.85 2.58
N GLY A 192 25.39 -4.09 3.24
CA GLY A 192 25.85 -5.45 3.56
C GLY A 192 24.92 -6.19 4.54
N SER A 193 25.03 -7.52 4.53
CA SER A 193 24.10 -8.49 5.10
C SER A 193 23.90 -8.47 6.63
N GLU A 194 24.67 -7.73 7.39
CA GLU A 194 24.56 -7.73 8.86
C GLU A 194 23.41 -6.86 9.38
N ASP A 195 23.02 -5.83 8.65
CA ASP A 195 21.91 -4.92 9.05
C ASP A 195 20.51 -5.40 8.60
N GLU A 196 20.40 -6.33 7.67
CA GLU A 196 19.12 -6.84 7.16
C GLU A 196 18.37 -7.74 8.15
N GLU A 197 19.07 -8.38 9.10
CA GLU A 197 18.43 -9.25 10.10
C GLU A 197 17.67 -8.47 11.19
N LEU A 198 18.04 -7.21 11.43
CA LEU A 198 17.51 -6.44 12.57
C LEU A 198 16.24 -5.65 12.26
N GLY A 199 15.93 -5.39 10.97
CA GLY A 199 14.81 -4.50 10.58
C GLY A 199 15.15 -3.01 10.79
N ILE A 200 14.23 -2.12 10.39
CA ILE A 200 14.36 -0.66 10.58
C ILE A 200 13.51 -0.26 11.77
N THR A 201 14.09 0.44 12.75
CA THR A 201 13.33 1.05 13.83
C THR A 201 12.80 2.41 13.37
N GLU A 202 11.49 2.61 13.44
CA GLU A 202 10.87 3.90 13.12
C GLU A 202 9.68 4.19 14.05
N ASP A 203 9.32 5.47 14.17
CA ASP A 203 8.14 5.90 14.89
C ASP A 203 6.90 5.69 14.01
N ILE A 204 5.96 4.91 14.49
CA ILE A 204 4.78 4.47 13.74
C ILE A 204 3.56 4.33 14.65
N GLY A 205 2.41 4.78 14.17
CA GLY A 205 1.12 4.51 14.79
C GLY A 205 0.57 3.18 14.31
N ILE A 206 0.22 2.31 15.23
CA ILE A 206 -0.43 1.03 14.95
C ILE A 206 -1.86 1.10 15.49
N ILE A 207 -2.82 0.85 14.60
CA ILE A 207 -4.24 0.72 14.94
C ILE A 207 -4.69 -0.72 14.70
N PHE A 208 -5.46 -1.23 15.63
CA PHE A 208 -6.27 -2.43 15.45
C PHE A 208 -7.75 -2.03 15.37
N THR A 209 -8.45 -2.58 14.40
CA THR A 209 -9.91 -2.55 14.31
C THR A 209 -10.47 -3.94 14.50
N ASP A 210 -11.70 -4.03 14.98
CA ASP A 210 -12.33 -5.33 15.27
C ASP A 210 -13.86 -5.17 15.29
N ILE A 211 -14.58 -6.22 14.84
CA ILE A 211 -16.04 -6.30 14.94
C ILE A 211 -16.39 -6.93 16.28
N VAL A 212 -17.15 -6.18 17.07
CA VAL A 212 -17.54 -6.63 18.42
C VAL A 212 -18.44 -7.85 18.34
N ASP A 213 -18.08 -8.89 19.10
CA ASP A 213 -18.81 -10.15 19.18
C ASP A 213 -19.02 -10.86 17.82
N SER A 214 -18.07 -10.73 16.90
CA SER A 214 -18.12 -11.28 15.53
C SER A 214 -18.43 -12.77 15.47
N THR A 215 -17.83 -13.57 16.36
CA THR A 215 -18.11 -15.02 16.45
C THR A 215 -19.56 -15.29 16.83
N LYS A 216 -20.12 -14.52 17.76
CA LYS A 216 -21.54 -14.64 18.14
C LYS A 216 -22.44 -14.21 17.00
N LEU A 217 -22.13 -13.08 16.37
CA LEU A 217 -22.84 -12.60 15.19
C LEU A 217 -22.85 -13.64 14.08
N ASN A 218 -21.69 -14.24 13.77
CA ASN A 218 -21.58 -15.29 12.75
C ASN A 218 -22.48 -16.51 13.06
N ASN A 219 -22.53 -16.94 14.33
CA ASN A 219 -23.40 -18.03 14.75
C ASN A 219 -24.90 -17.72 14.62
N GLU A 220 -25.29 -16.45 14.76
CA GLU A 220 -26.67 -16.00 14.69
C GLU A 220 -27.16 -15.79 13.25
N ILE A 221 -26.32 -15.21 12.37
CA ILE A 221 -26.70 -14.82 10.99
C ILE A 221 -26.17 -15.74 9.90
N GLY A 222 -25.20 -16.61 10.22
CA GLY A 222 -24.52 -17.54 9.31
C GLY A 222 -23.41 -16.89 8.48
N ASP A 223 -22.52 -17.72 7.92
CA ASP A 223 -21.28 -17.34 7.28
C ASP A 223 -21.46 -16.32 6.14
N PHE A 224 -22.47 -16.51 5.28
CA PHE A 224 -22.66 -15.63 4.13
C PHE A 224 -23.03 -14.19 4.51
N LYS A 225 -23.91 -14.02 5.50
CA LYS A 225 -24.28 -12.68 5.98
C LYS A 225 -23.16 -12.07 6.80
N SER A 226 -22.45 -12.86 7.58
CA SER A 226 -21.27 -12.44 8.32
C SER A 226 -20.17 -11.94 7.39
N GLN A 227 -19.96 -12.59 6.24
CA GLN A 227 -18.99 -12.10 5.26
C GLN A 227 -19.37 -10.74 4.70
N LYS A 228 -20.66 -10.46 4.44
CA LYS A 228 -21.10 -9.11 4.02
C LYS A 228 -20.82 -8.04 5.07
N VAL A 229 -20.94 -8.37 6.35
CA VAL A 229 -20.58 -7.49 7.46
C VAL A 229 -19.08 -7.16 7.43
N VAL A 230 -18.23 -8.18 7.25
CA VAL A 230 -16.77 -8.01 7.13
C VAL A 230 -16.41 -7.18 5.89
N ASP A 231 -17.03 -7.46 4.74
CA ASP A 231 -16.78 -6.71 3.49
C ASP A 231 -17.17 -5.23 3.63
N HIS A 232 -18.28 -4.93 4.31
CA HIS A 232 -18.70 -3.56 4.58
C HIS A 232 -17.74 -2.85 5.54
N HIS A 233 -17.30 -3.53 6.62
CA HIS A 233 -16.26 -3.00 7.52
C HIS A 233 -14.97 -2.72 6.77
N GLU A 234 -14.52 -3.64 5.92
CA GLU A 234 -13.33 -3.48 5.08
C GLU A 234 -13.43 -2.25 4.18
N ALA A 235 -14.56 -2.05 3.51
CA ALA A 235 -14.75 -0.90 2.62
C ALA A 235 -14.60 0.43 3.36
N ILE A 236 -15.19 0.56 4.56
CA ILE A 236 -15.08 1.76 5.40
C ILE A 236 -13.62 1.97 5.87
N VAL A 237 -12.98 0.91 6.35
CA VAL A 237 -11.59 0.98 6.83
C VAL A 237 -10.64 1.36 5.69
N ARG A 238 -10.76 0.75 4.50
CA ARG A 238 -9.91 1.06 3.34
C ARG A 238 -10.05 2.50 2.88
N LEU A 239 -11.28 2.98 2.76
CA LEU A 239 -11.56 4.34 2.33
C LEU A 239 -10.92 5.37 3.28
N ASN A 240 -11.14 5.23 4.58
CA ASN A 240 -10.62 6.16 5.56
C ASN A 240 -9.12 6.01 5.77
N CYS A 241 -8.57 4.79 5.69
CA CYS A 241 -7.14 4.54 5.73
C CYS A 241 -6.41 5.30 4.60
N ALA A 242 -6.91 5.20 3.38
CA ALA A 242 -6.35 5.92 2.23
C ALA A 242 -6.43 7.44 2.39
N LYS A 243 -7.57 7.97 2.88
CA LYS A 243 -7.76 9.41 3.11
C LYS A 243 -6.79 10.01 4.12
N HIS A 244 -6.37 9.23 5.12
CA HIS A 244 -5.51 9.67 6.21
C HIS A 244 -4.07 9.16 6.09
N GLY A 245 -3.64 8.77 4.89
CA GLY A 245 -2.27 8.35 4.63
C GLY A 245 -1.83 7.09 5.39
N GLY A 246 -2.80 6.28 5.83
CA GLY A 246 -2.54 5.02 6.52
C GLY A 246 -2.27 3.88 5.54
N ARG A 247 -1.78 2.78 6.08
CA ARG A 247 -1.51 1.55 5.36
C ARG A 247 -2.13 0.36 6.08
N ILE A 248 -2.91 -0.47 5.37
CA ILE A 248 -3.37 -1.75 5.90
C ILE A 248 -2.22 -2.75 5.84
N LEU A 249 -1.84 -3.28 6.99
CA LEU A 249 -0.75 -4.26 7.13
C LEU A 249 -1.27 -5.68 7.02
N LYS A 250 -2.34 -5.98 7.76
CA LYS A 250 -2.90 -7.34 7.86
C LYS A 250 -4.40 -7.32 7.99
N HIS A 251 -5.03 -8.35 7.41
CA HIS A 251 -6.36 -8.79 7.77
C HIS A 251 -6.25 -9.79 8.94
N LEU A 252 -7.09 -9.63 9.93
CA LEU A 252 -7.13 -10.47 11.14
C LEU A 252 -8.43 -11.27 11.25
N GLY A 253 -9.05 -11.54 10.11
CA GLY A 253 -10.36 -12.14 10.01
C GLY A 253 -11.45 -11.08 9.94
N ASP A 254 -11.97 -10.63 11.06
CA ASP A 254 -13.00 -9.61 11.19
C ASP A 254 -12.47 -8.20 11.49
N GLY A 255 -11.17 -8.05 11.57
CA GLY A 255 -10.50 -6.78 11.85
C GLY A 255 -9.23 -6.57 11.04
N PHE A 256 -8.58 -5.44 11.29
CA PHE A 256 -7.41 -5.00 10.54
C PHE A 256 -6.33 -4.49 11.47
N MET A 257 -5.07 -4.71 11.06
CA MET A 257 -3.92 -3.99 11.59
C MET A 257 -3.49 -2.94 10.56
N LEU A 258 -3.40 -1.69 11.00
CA LEU A 258 -3.04 -0.54 10.16
C LEU A 258 -1.85 0.20 10.73
N ALA A 259 -1.11 0.89 9.86
CA ALA A 259 0.02 1.74 10.24
C ALA A 259 -0.17 3.17 9.73
N PHE A 260 0.30 4.15 10.52
CA PHE A 260 0.26 5.57 10.23
C PHE A 260 1.58 6.22 10.63
N HIS A 261 2.21 6.97 9.72
CA HIS A 261 3.47 7.67 10.04
C HIS A 261 3.25 8.97 10.85
N ASP A 262 2.03 9.43 10.96
CA ASP A 262 1.65 10.62 11.71
C ASP A 262 0.60 10.28 12.76
N SER A 263 0.85 10.67 14.02
CA SER A 263 -0.04 10.37 15.16
C SER A 263 -1.37 11.11 15.08
N ARG A 264 -1.41 12.31 14.49
CA ARG A 264 -2.65 13.08 14.30
C ARG A 264 -3.50 12.45 13.20
N GLU A 265 -2.91 12.06 12.08
CA GLU A 265 -3.63 11.35 11.01
C GLU A 265 -4.17 10.00 11.49
N MET A 266 -3.43 9.30 12.37
CA MET A 266 -3.92 8.11 13.07
C MET A 266 -5.21 8.40 13.86
N VAL A 267 -5.27 9.49 14.60
CA VAL A 267 -6.47 9.88 15.39
C VAL A 267 -7.59 10.35 14.47
N LYS A 268 -7.31 11.13 13.42
CA LYS A 268 -8.29 11.54 12.41
C LYS A 268 -8.92 10.35 11.69
N PHE A 269 -8.13 9.33 11.37
CA PHE A 269 -8.65 8.08 10.82
C PHE A 269 -9.70 7.47 11.76
N MET A 270 -9.39 7.34 13.05
CA MET A 270 -10.34 6.78 14.01
C MET A 270 -11.64 7.59 14.06
N GLN A 271 -11.53 8.91 14.06
CA GLN A 271 -12.68 9.82 14.08
C GLN A 271 -13.51 9.67 12.80
N ALA A 272 -12.88 9.64 11.63
CA ALA A 272 -13.56 9.50 10.35
C ALA A 272 -14.29 8.16 10.23
N VAL A 273 -13.69 7.05 10.69
CA VAL A 273 -14.34 5.75 10.74
C VAL A 273 -15.58 5.80 11.62
N PHE A 274 -15.49 6.30 12.86
CA PHE A 274 -16.66 6.39 13.74
C PHE A 274 -17.73 7.34 13.22
N ALA A 275 -17.35 8.46 12.58
CA ALA A 275 -18.29 9.38 11.95
C ALA A 275 -19.07 8.66 10.85
N GLN A 276 -18.38 7.93 9.98
CA GLN A 276 -19.02 7.18 8.89
C GLN A 276 -20.02 6.14 9.42
N TYR A 277 -19.65 5.39 10.49
CA TYR A 277 -20.58 4.44 11.11
C TYR A 277 -21.81 5.09 11.79
N ARG A 278 -21.71 6.34 12.25
CA ARG A 278 -22.84 7.07 12.83
C ARG A 278 -23.74 7.69 11.78
N ASP A 279 -23.15 8.23 10.72
CA ASP A 279 -23.82 9.11 9.77
C ASP A 279 -24.36 8.36 8.55
N GLU A 280 -23.70 7.27 8.15
CA GLU A 280 -24.15 6.46 7.04
C GLU A 280 -25.16 5.40 7.46
N ARG A 281 -26.28 5.37 6.72
CA ARG A 281 -27.23 4.28 6.84
C ARG A 281 -26.58 3.00 6.31
N GLN A 282 -26.51 1.99 7.16
CA GLN A 282 -26.02 0.67 6.70
C GLN A 282 -26.86 0.16 5.53
N PRO A 283 -26.23 -0.52 4.54
CA PRO A 283 -26.94 -1.15 3.44
C PRO A 283 -28.00 -2.13 3.97
N GLU A 284 -29.15 -2.24 3.29
CA GLU A 284 -30.28 -3.09 3.73
C GLU A 284 -29.93 -4.59 3.81
N ASP A 285 -28.90 -5.00 3.08
CA ASP A 285 -28.43 -6.38 3.02
C ASP A 285 -27.26 -6.68 3.98
N VAL A 286 -26.87 -5.72 4.80
CA VAL A 286 -25.81 -5.84 5.84
C VAL A 286 -26.50 -5.84 7.21
N GLU A 287 -26.28 -6.89 7.98
CA GLU A 287 -26.82 -6.98 9.36
C GLU A 287 -26.14 -5.94 10.29
N PRO A 288 -26.87 -5.35 11.22
CA PRO A 288 -26.32 -4.38 12.17
C PRO A 288 -25.18 -4.96 12.99
N TYR A 289 -24.09 -4.24 13.07
CA TYR A 289 -22.91 -4.64 13.83
C TYR A 289 -22.24 -3.43 14.49
N LYS A 290 -21.34 -3.69 15.42
CA LYS A 290 -20.56 -2.66 16.13
C LYS A 290 -19.08 -2.95 15.98
N ILE A 291 -18.30 -1.88 15.98
CA ILE A 291 -16.85 -1.95 15.87
C ILE A 291 -16.17 -1.40 17.11
N ARG A 292 -14.91 -1.72 17.27
CA ARG A 292 -13.99 -1.06 18.19
C ARG A 292 -12.67 -0.81 17.48
N LEU A 293 -12.01 0.27 17.86
CA LEU A 293 -10.70 0.63 17.36
C LEU A 293 -9.80 0.96 18.55
N GLY A 294 -8.49 0.77 18.37
CA GLY A 294 -7.54 1.27 19.36
C GLY A 294 -6.12 1.08 18.89
N GLY A 295 -5.23 1.86 19.48
CA GLY A 295 -3.86 1.81 19.03
C GLY A 295 -2.88 2.58 19.89
N HIS A 296 -1.67 2.65 19.39
CA HIS A 296 -0.55 3.36 20.00
C HIS A 296 0.44 3.80 18.91
N TYR A 297 1.07 4.95 19.12
CA TYR A 297 2.14 5.45 18.28
C TYR A 297 3.46 5.38 19.07
N GLY A 298 4.51 4.84 18.47
CA GLY A 298 5.82 4.71 19.10
C GLY A 298 6.80 3.95 18.22
N GLN A 299 7.97 3.67 18.74
CA GLN A 299 9.00 2.96 18.00
C GLN A 299 8.64 1.50 17.76
N ALA A 300 8.70 1.07 16.50
CA ALA A 300 8.53 -0.31 16.09
C ALA A 300 9.59 -0.71 15.06
N ILE A 301 9.83 -2.00 14.93
CA ILE A 301 10.76 -2.55 13.96
C ILE A 301 9.97 -2.90 12.69
N GLU A 302 10.27 -2.22 11.59
CA GLU A 302 9.76 -2.60 10.27
C GLU A 302 10.64 -3.70 9.69
N LYS A 303 10.03 -4.79 9.26
CA LYS A 303 10.70 -5.89 8.56
C LYS A 303 9.76 -6.51 7.53
N ASN A 304 10.18 -6.51 6.26
CA ASN A 304 9.42 -7.10 5.14
C ASN A 304 7.99 -6.53 4.97
N GLY A 305 7.82 -5.24 5.23
CA GLY A 305 6.52 -4.57 5.12
C GLY A 305 5.58 -4.77 6.30
N ASP A 306 6.05 -5.40 7.37
CA ASP A 306 5.32 -5.62 8.61
C ASP A 306 6.03 -4.93 9.80
N TYR A 307 5.30 -4.73 10.90
CA TYR A 307 5.84 -4.11 12.11
C TYR A 307 5.87 -5.08 13.29
N PHE A 308 6.92 -4.95 14.10
CA PHE A 308 7.17 -5.78 15.27
C PHE A 308 7.62 -4.93 16.46
N GLY A 309 7.46 -5.47 17.66
CA GLY A 309 7.98 -4.84 18.88
C GLY A 309 6.90 -4.48 19.88
N SER A 310 7.32 -3.73 20.91
CA SER A 310 6.48 -3.35 22.04
C SER A 310 5.32 -2.45 21.63
N THR A 311 5.53 -1.56 20.66
CA THR A 311 4.49 -0.66 20.11
C THR A 311 3.32 -1.44 19.53
N VAL A 312 3.59 -2.47 18.73
CA VAL A 312 2.55 -3.34 18.16
C VAL A 312 1.81 -4.11 19.25
N ALA A 313 2.55 -4.67 20.20
CA ALA A 313 1.95 -5.38 21.33
C ALA A 313 1.09 -4.44 22.20
N LEU A 314 1.56 -3.23 22.47
CA LEU A 314 0.84 -2.23 23.26
C LEU A 314 -0.43 -1.77 22.55
N ALA A 315 -0.34 -1.46 21.24
CA ALA A 315 -1.51 -1.12 20.42
C ALA A 315 -2.61 -2.19 20.49
N ALA A 316 -2.24 -3.47 20.36
CA ALA A 316 -3.20 -4.57 20.47
C ALA A 316 -3.83 -4.68 21.88
N ARG A 317 -3.07 -4.41 22.94
CA ARG A 317 -3.61 -4.43 24.32
C ARG A 317 -4.50 -3.22 24.61
N VAL A 318 -4.15 -2.06 24.09
CA VAL A 318 -4.97 -0.84 24.20
C VAL A 318 -6.28 -1.02 23.44
N SER A 319 -6.24 -1.51 22.20
CA SER A 319 -7.43 -1.80 21.40
C SER A 319 -8.41 -2.72 22.11
N ALA A 320 -7.92 -3.75 22.80
CA ALA A 320 -8.76 -4.68 23.56
C ALA A 320 -9.49 -4.04 24.78
N LYS A 321 -9.19 -2.78 25.13
CA LYS A 321 -9.89 -2.04 26.18
C LYS A 321 -11.07 -1.22 25.66
N ALA A 322 -11.17 -1.04 24.35
CA ALA A 322 -12.30 -0.39 23.73
C ALA A 322 -13.57 -1.25 23.81
N GLY A 323 -14.68 -0.64 24.19
CA GLY A 323 -16.00 -1.25 24.10
C GLY A 323 -16.60 -1.09 22.69
N ALA A 324 -17.88 -1.48 22.58
CA ALA A 324 -18.61 -1.34 21.33
C ALA A 324 -18.79 0.14 20.96
N MET A 325 -18.48 0.49 19.72
CA MET A 325 -18.48 1.87 19.20
C MET A 325 -17.59 2.81 20.00
N GLN A 326 -16.45 2.30 20.50
CA GLN A 326 -15.47 3.07 21.24
C GLN A 326 -14.09 2.96 20.61
N GLY A 327 -13.31 4.04 20.73
CA GLY A 327 -11.86 4.04 20.54
C GLY A 327 -11.13 3.88 21.87
N ALA A 328 -9.89 3.40 21.82
CA ALA A 328 -8.98 3.39 22.98
C ALA A 328 -7.58 3.85 22.56
N LEU A 329 -7.02 4.79 23.29
CA LEU A 329 -5.65 5.29 23.13
C LEU A 329 -5.00 5.46 24.51
N LEU A 330 -3.69 5.66 24.54
CA LEU A 330 -3.02 6.13 25.76
C LEU A 330 -3.35 7.61 26.01
N ASN A 331 -3.29 8.02 27.28
CA ASN A 331 -3.65 9.38 27.70
C ASN A 331 -2.78 10.48 27.07
N GLU A 332 -1.61 10.16 26.59
CA GLU A 332 -0.73 11.11 25.87
C GLU A 332 -1.36 11.65 24.58
N TYR A 333 -2.36 10.95 24.00
CA TYR A 333 -3.10 11.39 22.81
C TYR A 333 -4.39 12.13 23.14
N ARG A 334 -4.65 12.47 24.41
CA ARG A 334 -5.89 13.15 24.84
C ARG A 334 -6.12 14.45 24.08
N ASP A 335 -5.13 15.34 24.10
CA ASP A 335 -5.28 16.68 23.51
C ASP A 335 -5.53 16.59 22.00
N VAL A 336 -4.85 15.64 21.32
CA VAL A 336 -5.08 15.39 19.90
C VAL A 336 -6.48 14.83 19.67
N ALA A 337 -6.91 13.86 20.45
CA ALA A 337 -8.24 13.25 20.32
C ALA A 337 -9.35 14.28 20.56
N GLU A 338 -9.24 15.12 21.58
CA GLU A 338 -10.20 16.19 21.88
C GLU A 338 -10.21 17.26 20.76
N SER A 339 -9.04 17.62 20.20
CA SER A 339 -8.96 18.57 19.08
C SER A 339 -9.58 18.05 17.79
N GLU A 340 -9.58 16.75 17.58
CA GLU A 340 -10.24 16.08 16.44
C GLU A 340 -11.71 15.71 16.71
N GLY A 341 -12.28 16.21 17.83
CA GLY A 341 -13.70 16.14 18.13
C GLY A 341 -14.16 14.89 18.89
N PHE A 342 -13.23 14.09 19.41
CA PHE A 342 -13.60 13.00 20.31
C PHE A 342 -14.03 13.51 21.67
N ARG A 343 -15.04 12.89 22.20
CA ARG A 343 -15.39 12.98 23.62
C ARG A 343 -14.65 11.87 24.37
N VAL A 344 -13.83 12.24 25.35
CA VAL A 344 -13.26 11.27 26.28
C VAL A 344 -14.33 10.84 27.27
N ILE A 345 -14.70 9.56 27.25
CA ILE A 345 -15.78 9.00 28.06
C ILE A 345 -15.23 8.51 29.39
N ASP A 346 -14.09 7.82 29.36
CA ASP A 346 -13.48 7.21 30.53
C ASP A 346 -11.95 7.28 30.43
N GLN A 347 -11.33 7.27 31.60
CA GLN A 347 -9.87 7.21 31.74
C GLN A 347 -9.55 6.19 32.82
N SER A 348 -8.80 5.15 32.42
CA SER A 348 -8.44 4.04 33.31
C SER A 348 -6.95 3.90 33.44
N ASN A 349 -6.48 3.62 34.66
CA ASN A 349 -5.09 3.23 34.95
C ASN A 349 -5.03 1.71 35.06
N VAL A 350 -4.47 1.05 34.04
CA VAL A 350 -4.60 -0.39 33.87
C VAL A 350 -3.24 -1.11 33.73
N GLU A 351 -3.21 -2.33 34.19
CA GLU A 351 -2.15 -3.27 33.85
C GLU A 351 -2.45 -3.96 32.53
N LEU A 352 -1.46 -3.97 31.64
CA LEU A 352 -1.56 -4.64 30.34
C LEU A 352 -0.68 -5.90 30.34
N LYS A 353 -1.24 -7.01 29.88
CA LYS A 353 -0.54 -8.30 29.86
C LYS A 353 0.75 -8.20 29.05
N GLY A 354 1.87 -8.53 29.69
CA GLY A 354 3.21 -8.49 29.07
C GLY A 354 3.99 -7.21 29.34
N PHE A 355 3.41 -6.24 30.03
CA PHE A 355 4.06 -5.00 30.44
C PHE A 355 4.15 -4.94 31.97
N LYS A 356 5.27 -4.42 32.48
CA LYS A 356 5.49 -4.28 33.92
C LYS A 356 4.90 -3.01 34.50
N GLU A 357 4.75 -2.00 33.66
CA GLU A 357 4.21 -0.69 34.00
C GLU A 357 2.69 -0.63 33.88
N LYS A 358 2.08 0.35 34.57
CA LYS A 358 0.65 0.67 34.43
C LYS A 358 0.48 1.80 33.45
N PHE A 359 -0.54 1.68 32.61
CA PHE A 359 -0.86 2.66 31.58
C PHE A 359 -2.14 3.42 31.91
N THR A 360 -2.16 4.68 31.59
CA THR A 360 -3.40 5.46 31.59
C THR A 360 -4.01 5.43 30.20
N ILE A 361 -5.17 4.80 30.08
CA ILE A 361 -5.92 4.62 28.84
C ILE A 361 -7.11 5.53 28.83
N ILE A 362 -7.35 6.21 27.72
CA ILE A 362 -8.56 7.00 27.48
C ILE A 362 -9.47 6.23 26.52
N LEU A 363 -10.77 6.24 26.81
CA LEU A 363 -11.82 5.70 25.95
C LEU A 363 -12.51 6.86 25.23
N LEU A 364 -12.69 6.70 23.92
CA LEU A 364 -13.13 7.72 22.99
C LEU A 364 -14.49 7.36 22.40
N ALA A 365 -15.40 8.34 22.28
CA ALA A 365 -16.72 8.21 21.64
C ALA A 365 -17.02 9.38 20.70
#